data_2ffe6e2fd674a85590d8a2fcf9692eff
#
_entry.id   2ffe6e2fd674a85590d8a2fcf9692eff
#
_cell.length_a   1.000
_cell.length_b   1.000
_cell.length_c   1.000
_cell.angle_alpha   90.00
_cell.angle_beta   90.00
_cell.angle_gamma   90.00
#
_symmetry.space_group_name_H-M   'P 1'
#
loop_
_entity.id
_entity.type
_entity.pdbx_description
1 polymer ?
#
loop_
_entity_poly.entity_id
_entity_poly.type
_entity_poly.pdbx_seq_one_letter_code
_entity_poly.pdbx_strand_id
1 'polypeptide(L)'
;RGARAAYLERCLAELCGAEAAMVVNNCAAALVLNLRHFTAKKTEVIVSRGELVQIGGGFRLSEILESSGAKLREIGATNHTTLDDYARAIGPQTGLLLKVHRSNFFMEGFVAAPERRELAALAKKKRVPFVEDLGSGVLLPAGDWAEGHHEPMPREVLKEGADIVCFSGDKLMGGPQSGIIAGKARHVQALKKHPFFRALRCDKLVLSALQSTAERYLHNQAGTLPLQRMLTADLASIQRRTRKVAKALKGMPAKICVTPGHSQVGGGALPQVPLPTVTLDIVPDDIRLNDFAARLRRATPPVIGAISGRRFRLDLRTILPDQEKPLMNAIRQSFISK
;
A
#
# COMPACT_ATOMS: atom_id res chain seq x y z
N ARG A 1 22.82 3.94 21.18
CA ARG A 1 22.10 2.92 20.39
C ARG A 1 20.67 3.34 19.97
N GLY A 2 20.08 4.40 20.57
CA GLY A 2 18.72 4.88 20.28
C GLY A 2 18.55 5.79 19.05
N ALA A 3 19.61 6.28 18.44
CA ALA A 3 19.55 7.33 17.41
C ALA A 3 19.60 6.85 15.95
N ARG A 4 19.61 5.54 15.69
CA ARG A 4 19.83 4.99 14.33
C ARG A 4 18.77 5.40 13.30
N ALA A 5 17.53 5.54 13.73
CA ALA A 5 16.43 5.95 12.85
C ALA A 5 16.00 7.42 13.09
N ALA A 6 16.69 8.16 13.97
CA ALA A 6 16.22 9.46 14.39
C ALA A 6 16.05 10.48 13.26
N TYR A 7 16.94 10.44 12.28
CA TYR A 7 16.83 11.29 11.10
C TYR A 7 15.63 10.87 10.22
N LEU A 8 15.54 9.58 9.86
CA LEU A 8 14.42 9.04 9.12
C LEU A 8 13.07 9.32 9.81
N GLU A 9 13.01 9.14 11.13
CA GLU A 9 11.79 9.39 11.90
C GLU A 9 11.36 10.86 11.86
N ARG A 10 12.31 11.81 11.84
CA ARG A 10 12.02 13.23 11.60
C ARG A 10 11.51 13.49 10.20
N CYS A 11 12.14 12.88 9.18
CA CYS A 11 11.69 12.98 7.79
C CYS A 11 10.24 12.48 7.65
N LEU A 12 9.93 11.34 8.24
CA LEU A 12 8.58 10.77 8.20
C LEU A 12 7.56 11.62 8.96
N ALA A 13 7.94 12.16 10.12
CA ALA A 13 7.09 13.08 10.88
C ALA A 13 6.73 14.32 10.05
N GLU A 14 7.72 14.92 9.37
CA GLU A 14 7.52 16.08 8.48
C GLU A 14 6.59 15.74 7.31
N LEU A 15 6.82 14.60 6.63
CA LEU A 15 5.98 14.15 5.52
C LEU A 15 4.54 13.91 5.94
N CYS A 16 4.34 13.35 7.13
CA CYS A 16 3.01 13.09 7.68
C CYS A 16 2.37 14.32 8.36
N GLY A 17 3.08 15.44 8.54
CA GLY A 17 2.60 16.56 9.35
C GLY A 17 2.35 16.15 10.81
N ALA A 18 3.17 15.26 11.35
CA ALA A 18 3.05 14.66 12.67
C ALA A 18 4.04 15.27 13.67
N GLU A 19 3.73 15.24 14.97
CA GLU A 19 4.66 15.63 16.03
C GLU A 19 5.85 14.66 16.15
N ALA A 20 5.63 13.38 15.83
CA ALA A 20 6.66 12.34 15.83
C ALA A 20 6.28 11.17 14.94
N ALA A 21 7.28 10.40 14.50
CA ALA A 21 7.07 9.13 13.80
C ALA A 21 8.02 8.05 14.32
N MET A 22 7.69 6.79 14.02
CA MET A 22 8.53 5.63 14.25
C MET A 22 8.29 4.57 13.17
N VAL A 23 9.23 3.61 13.06
CA VAL A 23 9.20 2.56 12.06
C VAL A 23 9.26 1.19 12.71
N VAL A 24 8.43 0.28 12.23
CA VAL A 24 8.42 -1.16 12.55
C VAL A 24 8.46 -1.97 11.25
N ASN A 25 8.58 -3.29 11.35
CA ASN A 25 8.85 -4.17 10.20
C ASN A 25 7.69 -4.29 9.18
N ASN A 26 6.44 -4.03 9.56
CA ASN A 26 5.27 -3.96 8.66
C ASN A 26 4.08 -3.29 9.34
N CYS A 27 2.99 -3.02 8.58
CA CYS A 27 1.81 -2.35 9.11
C CYS A 27 1.03 -3.20 10.13
N ALA A 28 0.96 -4.51 9.96
CA ALA A 28 0.34 -5.41 10.95
C ALA A 28 1.05 -5.32 12.31
N ALA A 29 2.40 -5.26 12.30
CA ALA A 29 3.19 -5.03 13.50
C ALA A 29 2.93 -3.66 14.14
N ALA A 30 2.71 -2.62 13.31
CA ALA A 30 2.30 -1.30 13.79
C ALA A 30 0.96 -1.36 14.52
N LEU A 31 -0.02 -2.06 13.96
CA LEU A 31 -1.33 -2.28 14.60
C LEU A 31 -1.20 -3.03 15.94
N VAL A 32 -0.52 -4.18 15.94
CA VAL A 32 -0.33 -4.98 17.16
C VAL A 32 0.36 -4.16 18.25
N LEU A 33 1.37 -3.36 17.91
CA LEU A 33 2.07 -2.50 18.87
C LEU A 33 1.14 -1.42 19.45
N ASN A 34 0.35 -0.74 18.59
CA ASN A 34 -0.64 0.24 19.02
C ASN A 34 -1.66 -0.38 19.98
N LEU A 35 -2.22 -1.53 19.60
CA LEU A 35 -3.22 -2.23 20.41
C LEU A 35 -2.66 -2.62 21.77
N ARG A 36 -1.51 -3.31 21.81
CA ARG A 36 -0.87 -3.71 23.08
C ARG A 36 -0.62 -2.53 24.01
N HIS A 37 -0.30 -1.36 23.45
CA HIS A 37 -0.07 -0.15 24.23
C HIS A 37 -1.37 0.45 24.77
N PHE A 38 -2.34 0.68 23.87
CA PHE A 38 -3.57 1.40 24.22
C PHE A 38 -4.56 0.52 25.02
N THR A 39 -4.52 -0.79 24.82
CA THR A 39 -5.41 -1.72 25.53
C THR A 39 -4.79 -2.38 26.76
N ALA A 40 -3.60 -1.95 27.17
CA ALA A 40 -2.90 -2.52 28.34
C ALA A 40 -3.67 -2.39 29.68
N LYS A 41 -4.46 -1.34 29.84
CA LYS A 41 -5.27 -1.08 31.05
C LYS A 41 -6.77 -1.22 30.80
N LYS A 42 -7.22 -0.88 29.59
CA LYS A 42 -8.61 -0.97 29.14
C LYS A 42 -8.61 -1.85 27.90
N THR A 43 -9.21 -3.01 27.99
CA THR A 43 -8.94 -4.12 27.08
C THR A 43 -9.65 -4.05 25.73
N GLU A 44 -10.67 -3.18 25.58
CA GLU A 44 -11.50 -3.15 24.37
C GLU A 44 -10.97 -2.20 23.30
N VAL A 45 -10.98 -2.65 22.05
CA VAL A 45 -10.85 -1.84 20.84
C VAL A 45 -12.18 -1.85 20.08
N ILE A 46 -12.71 -0.66 19.79
CA ILE A 46 -13.93 -0.50 19.00
C ILE A 46 -13.56 -0.33 17.54
N VAL A 47 -14.14 -1.15 16.67
CA VAL A 47 -13.94 -1.14 15.22
C VAL A 47 -15.24 -1.41 14.46
N SER A 48 -15.43 -0.78 13.31
CA SER A 48 -16.57 -1.06 12.44
C SER A 48 -16.46 -2.43 11.77
N ARG A 49 -17.55 -3.21 11.72
CA ARG A 49 -17.60 -4.47 10.96
C ARG A 49 -17.25 -4.30 9.50
N GLY A 50 -17.65 -3.20 8.88
CA GLY A 50 -17.33 -2.88 7.49
C GLY A 50 -15.85 -2.56 7.23
N GLU A 51 -15.02 -2.52 8.27
CA GLU A 51 -13.59 -2.23 8.22
C GLU A 51 -12.72 -3.45 8.57
N LEU A 52 -13.33 -4.61 8.87
CA LEU A 52 -12.62 -5.87 9.14
C LEU A 52 -12.20 -6.54 7.83
N VAL A 53 -11.10 -6.08 7.28
CA VAL A 53 -10.58 -6.48 5.98
C VAL A 53 -9.73 -7.75 6.05
N GLN A 54 -9.74 -8.56 4.99
CA GLN A 54 -8.73 -9.59 4.75
C GLN A 54 -7.60 -8.98 3.93
N ILE A 55 -6.36 -9.14 4.40
CA ILE A 55 -5.15 -8.64 3.75
C ILE A 55 -4.42 -9.77 2.98
N GLY A 56 -3.32 -9.43 2.31
CA GLY A 56 -2.53 -10.38 1.52
C GLY A 56 -2.11 -11.62 2.31
N GLY A 57 -2.09 -12.78 1.64
CA GLY A 57 -1.77 -14.06 2.27
C GLY A 57 -2.93 -14.71 3.02
N GLY A 58 -4.14 -14.17 2.92
CA GLY A 58 -5.33 -14.71 3.58
C GLY A 58 -5.48 -14.31 5.06
N PHE A 59 -4.64 -13.42 5.58
CA PHE A 59 -4.73 -12.95 6.96
C PHE A 59 -5.92 -12.04 7.16
N ARG A 60 -6.71 -12.31 8.17
CA ARG A 60 -7.86 -11.50 8.58
C ARG A 60 -7.43 -10.48 9.62
N LEU A 61 -7.88 -9.25 9.44
CA LEU A 61 -7.54 -8.17 10.37
C LEU A 61 -8.00 -8.46 11.79
N SER A 62 -9.20 -9.04 11.97
CA SER A 62 -9.72 -9.45 13.29
C SER A 62 -8.74 -10.37 14.04
N GLU A 63 -8.20 -11.39 13.37
CA GLU A 63 -7.24 -12.33 13.96
C GLU A 63 -5.92 -11.63 14.37
N ILE A 64 -5.47 -10.67 13.55
CA ILE A 64 -4.29 -9.84 13.87
C ILE A 64 -4.56 -8.98 15.11
N LEU A 65 -5.73 -8.34 15.17
CA LEU A 65 -6.12 -7.48 16.29
C LEU A 65 -6.21 -8.31 17.59
N GLU A 66 -6.87 -9.47 17.55
CA GLU A 66 -6.99 -10.38 18.69
C GLU A 66 -5.65 -10.94 19.17
N SER A 67 -4.70 -11.18 18.25
CA SER A 67 -3.35 -11.63 18.60
C SER A 67 -2.56 -10.65 19.47
N SER A 68 -3.00 -9.39 19.52
CA SER A 68 -2.44 -8.38 20.43
C SER A 68 -2.83 -8.57 21.88
N GLY A 69 -3.86 -9.39 22.16
CA GLY A 69 -4.52 -9.51 23.46
C GLY A 69 -5.67 -8.52 23.69
N ALA A 70 -5.96 -7.66 22.73
CA ALA A 70 -7.11 -6.75 22.78
C ALA A 70 -8.41 -7.52 22.53
N LYS A 71 -9.49 -7.08 23.17
CA LYS A 71 -10.85 -7.58 22.93
C LYS A 71 -11.52 -6.73 21.86
N LEU A 72 -11.85 -7.35 20.72
CA LEU A 72 -12.58 -6.68 19.65
C LEU A 72 -14.02 -6.40 20.12
N ARG A 73 -14.42 -5.15 19.96
CA ARG A 73 -15.80 -4.71 20.03
C ARG A 73 -16.25 -4.22 18.67
N GLU A 74 -16.83 -5.14 17.91
CA GLU A 74 -17.37 -4.85 16.59
C GLU A 74 -18.68 -4.08 16.69
N ILE A 75 -18.82 -3.04 15.87
CA ILE A 75 -20.02 -2.19 15.83
C ILE A 75 -20.58 -2.05 14.42
N GLY A 76 -21.84 -1.63 14.33
CA GLY A 76 -22.52 -1.42 13.06
C GLY A 76 -22.78 -2.72 12.30
N ALA A 77 -23.04 -2.58 11.02
CA ALA A 77 -23.18 -3.65 10.04
C ALA A 77 -22.06 -3.61 9.01
N THR A 78 -22.03 -4.56 8.08
CA THR A 78 -21.02 -4.63 7.03
C THR A 78 -20.95 -3.34 6.21
N ASN A 79 -22.09 -2.79 5.82
CA ASN A 79 -22.22 -1.64 4.94
C ASN A 79 -22.62 -0.34 5.63
N HIS A 80 -23.01 -0.39 6.90
CA HIS A 80 -23.55 0.78 7.58
C HIS A 80 -23.11 0.84 9.03
N THR A 81 -22.39 1.89 9.39
CA THR A 81 -21.96 2.21 10.75
C THR A 81 -22.16 3.69 10.99
N THR A 82 -22.77 4.06 12.10
CA THR A 82 -23.07 5.44 12.47
C THR A 82 -22.16 5.94 13.59
N LEU A 83 -22.09 7.25 13.78
CA LEU A 83 -21.40 7.84 14.93
C LEU A 83 -22.01 7.40 16.25
N ASP A 84 -23.35 7.19 16.27
CA ASP A 84 -24.08 6.73 17.46
C ASP A 84 -23.71 5.30 17.85
N ASP A 85 -23.40 4.42 16.88
CA ASP A 85 -22.88 3.08 17.17
C ASP A 85 -21.57 3.15 17.96
N TYR A 86 -20.65 4.05 17.56
CA TYR A 86 -19.42 4.31 18.33
C TYR A 86 -19.74 4.89 19.71
N ALA A 87 -20.63 5.89 19.78
CA ALA A 87 -20.96 6.58 21.03
C ALA A 87 -21.55 5.65 22.09
N ARG A 88 -22.43 4.72 21.68
CA ARG A 88 -23.05 3.69 22.53
C ARG A 88 -22.05 2.58 22.94
N ALA A 89 -21.08 2.30 22.08
CA ALA A 89 -20.09 1.26 22.35
C ALA A 89 -19.00 1.72 23.34
N ILE A 90 -18.72 3.02 23.44
CA ILE A 90 -17.69 3.52 24.34
C ILE A 90 -18.09 3.30 25.80
N GLY A 91 -17.28 2.53 26.53
CA GLY A 91 -17.48 2.18 27.93
C GLY A 91 -16.21 2.25 28.77
N PRO A 92 -16.28 1.84 30.05
CA PRO A 92 -15.13 1.88 30.98
C PRO A 92 -13.91 1.08 30.50
N GLN A 93 -14.14 0.01 29.72
CA GLN A 93 -13.10 -0.87 29.18
C GLN A 93 -12.58 -0.44 27.81
N THR A 94 -13.09 0.63 27.22
CA THR A 94 -12.65 1.09 25.91
C THR A 94 -11.28 1.73 26.00
N GLY A 95 -10.26 1.08 25.41
CA GLY A 95 -8.88 1.55 25.32
C GLY A 95 -8.59 2.33 24.07
N LEU A 96 -9.33 2.06 22.97
CA LEU A 96 -9.00 2.60 21.65
C LEU A 96 -10.26 2.63 20.74
N LEU A 97 -10.42 3.72 19.96
CA LEU A 97 -11.22 3.73 18.75
C LEU A 97 -10.28 3.47 17.56
N LEU A 98 -10.54 2.43 16.81
CA LEU A 98 -9.79 2.07 15.60
C LEU A 98 -10.67 2.29 14.37
N LYS A 99 -10.17 3.08 13.42
CA LYS A 99 -10.70 3.17 12.06
C LYS A 99 -9.73 2.47 11.12
N VAL A 100 -10.25 1.68 10.19
CA VAL A 100 -9.42 1.01 9.18
C VAL A 100 -9.90 1.42 7.80
N HIS A 101 -9.00 2.02 7.03
CA HIS A 101 -9.28 2.40 5.66
C HIS A 101 -9.39 1.16 4.77
N ARG A 102 -10.43 1.11 3.94
CA ARG A 102 -10.70 0.02 2.97
C ARG A 102 -9.80 0.15 1.75
N SER A 103 -8.50 0.00 1.95
CA SER A 103 -7.50 0.26 0.91
C SER A 103 -7.50 -0.77 -0.24
N ASN A 104 -7.98 -2.01 0.00
CA ASN A 104 -7.89 -3.13 -0.95
C ASN A 104 -9.24 -3.65 -1.46
N PHE A 105 -10.34 -3.04 -1.04
CA PHE A 105 -11.70 -3.31 -1.53
C PHE A 105 -12.55 -2.06 -1.47
N PHE A 106 -13.70 -2.10 -2.14
CA PHE A 106 -14.69 -1.02 -2.11
C PHE A 106 -16.07 -1.57 -1.81
N MET A 107 -16.95 -0.71 -1.35
CA MET A 107 -18.38 -0.98 -1.18
C MET A 107 -19.18 0.11 -1.87
N GLU A 108 -20.23 -0.28 -2.56
CA GLU A 108 -21.17 0.61 -3.28
C GLU A 108 -22.60 0.33 -2.85
N GLY A 109 -23.50 1.26 -3.16
CA GLY A 109 -24.91 1.18 -2.83
C GLY A 109 -25.24 1.83 -1.50
N PHE A 110 -26.03 1.16 -0.65
CA PHE A 110 -26.43 1.68 0.66
C PHE A 110 -25.30 1.51 1.69
N VAL A 111 -24.30 2.40 1.60
CA VAL A 111 -23.12 2.40 2.46
C VAL A 111 -23.03 3.69 3.25
N ALA A 112 -22.78 3.60 4.55
CA ALA A 112 -22.49 4.75 5.41
C ALA A 112 -21.41 4.43 6.45
N ALA A 113 -20.55 5.41 6.71
CA ALA A 113 -19.57 5.41 7.78
C ALA A 113 -19.43 6.85 8.32
N PRO A 114 -19.15 7.02 9.63
CA PRO A 114 -18.98 8.35 10.18
C PRO A 114 -17.74 9.03 9.61
N GLU A 115 -17.85 10.34 9.44
CA GLU A 115 -16.73 11.17 9.02
C GLU A 115 -15.59 11.13 10.06
N ARG A 116 -14.36 11.22 9.59
CA ARG A 116 -13.18 11.15 10.46
C ARG A 116 -13.17 12.24 11.54
N ARG A 117 -13.59 13.46 11.18
CA ARG A 117 -13.68 14.60 12.11
C ARG A 117 -14.69 14.36 13.22
N GLU A 118 -15.81 13.71 12.91
CA GLU A 118 -16.84 13.36 13.88
C GLU A 118 -16.34 12.32 14.87
N LEU A 119 -15.63 11.28 14.38
CA LEU A 119 -14.98 10.28 15.23
C LEU A 119 -13.91 10.90 16.13
N ALA A 120 -13.09 11.79 15.59
CA ALA A 120 -12.05 12.49 16.35
C ALA A 120 -12.66 13.38 17.45
N ALA A 121 -13.76 14.09 17.15
CA ALA A 121 -14.48 14.90 18.14
C ALA A 121 -15.09 14.02 19.25
N LEU A 122 -15.71 12.90 18.89
CA LEU A 122 -16.26 11.92 19.85
C LEU A 122 -15.13 11.33 20.73
N ALA A 123 -14.05 10.88 20.14
CA ALA A 123 -12.88 10.33 20.83
C ALA A 123 -12.30 11.34 21.86
N LYS A 124 -12.14 12.58 21.44
CA LYS A 124 -11.68 13.67 22.31
C LYS A 124 -12.65 13.93 23.46
N LYS A 125 -13.96 14.02 23.20
CA LYS A 125 -15.01 14.20 24.21
C LYS A 125 -15.03 13.07 25.24
N LYS A 126 -14.82 11.85 24.79
CA LYS A 126 -14.82 10.62 25.61
C LYS A 126 -13.43 10.31 26.21
N ARG A 127 -12.40 11.06 25.87
CA ARG A 127 -11.00 10.83 26.29
C ARG A 127 -10.51 9.42 25.97
N VAL A 128 -10.85 8.93 24.79
CA VAL A 128 -10.40 7.65 24.21
C VAL A 128 -9.45 7.97 23.07
N PRO A 129 -8.27 7.33 22.95
CA PRO A 129 -7.38 7.50 21.79
C PRO A 129 -8.08 7.10 20.49
N PHE A 130 -7.77 7.82 19.41
CA PHE A 130 -8.26 7.52 18.06
C PHE A 130 -7.07 7.21 17.14
N VAL A 131 -7.04 5.98 16.62
CA VAL A 131 -6.02 5.50 15.68
C VAL A 131 -6.67 5.16 14.36
N GLU A 132 -6.02 5.53 13.26
CA GLU A 132 -6.43 5.10 11.93
C GLU A 132 -5.33 4.31 11.22
N ASP A 133 -5.71 3.12 10.72
CA ASP A 133 -4.90 2.33 9.81
C ASP A 133 -5.27 2.66 8.36
N LEU A 134 -4.35 3.28 7.63
CA LEU A 134 -4.52 3.60 6.21
C LEU A 134 -4.13 2.46 5.29
N GLY A 135 -3.21 1.63 5.72
CA GLY A 135 -2.69 0.52 4.92
C GLY A 135 -1.90 0.96 3.68
N SER A 136 -2.42 1.86 2.86
CA SER A 136 -1.91 2.21 1.52
C SER A 136 -0.66 3.09 1.51
N GLY A 137 -0.57 4.07 2.39
CA GLY A 137 0.62 4.92 2.57
C GLY A 137 0.90 5.92 1.44
N VAL A 138 -0.13 6.52 0.86
CA VAL A 138 0.03 7.62 -0.09
C VAL A 138 0.53 8.87 0.64
N LEU A 139 1.57 9.53 0.10
CA LEU A 139 2.16 10.74 0.67
C LEU A 139 1.96 11.99 -0.19
N LEU A 140 1.55 11.83 -1.44
CA LEU A 140 1.22 12.90 -2.37
C LEU A 140 -0.22 12.72 -2.85
N PRO A 141 -0.92 13.82 -3.15
CA PRO A 141 -2.23 13.72 -3.78
C PRO A 141 -2.15 12.84 -5.01
N ALA A 142 -3.14 11.98 -5.19
CA ALA A 142 -3.29 11.25 -6.42
C ALA A 142 -3.55 12.28 -7.53
N GLY A 143 -2.64 12.35 -8.52
CA GLY A 143 -2.78 13.25 -9.66
C GLY A 143 -3.82 12.75 -10.66
N ASP A 144 -3.77 13.23 -11.88
CA ASP A 144 -4.71 12.91 -12.98
C ASP A 144 -4.86 11.41 -13.25
N TRP A 145 -3.87 10.59 -12.83
CA TRP A 145 -3.91 9.14 -12.98
C TRP A 145 -4.97 8.45 -12.09
N ALA A 146 -5.48 9.12 -11.06
CA ALA A 146 -6.54 8.61 -10.18
C ALA A 146 -7.72 9.59 -10.09
N GLU A 147 -8.05 10.24 -11.20
CA GLU A 147 -9.15 11.19 -11.27
C GLU A 147 -10.45 10.61 -10.69
N GLY A 148 -11.11 11.38 -9.83
CA GLY A 148 -12.34 10.97 -9.15
C GLY A 148 -12.15 10.02 -7.97
N HIS A 149 -10.92 9.61 -7.65
CA HIS A 149 -10.63 8.73 -6.51
C HIS A 149 -9.75 9.46 -5.48
N HIS A 150 -10.22 9.50 -4.25
CA HIS A 150 -9.46 10.07 -3.14
C HIS A 150 -8.89 8.95 -2.26
N GLU A 151 -7.56 8.90 -2.17
CA GLU A 151 -6.85 8.05 -1.23
C GLU A 151 -6.34 8.91 -0.08
N PRO A 152 -6.74 8.65 1.17
CA PRO A 152 -6.43 9.53 2.29
C PRO A 152 -4.93 9.52 2.63
N MET A 153 -4.36 10.72 2.76
CA MET A 153 -2.97 10.90 3.17
C MET A 153 -2.82 10.93 4.70
N PRO A 154 -1.72 10.44 5.27
CA PRO A 154 -1.43 10.54 6.70
C PRO A 154 -1.58 11.96 7.25
N ARG A 155 -1.14 12.97 6.50
CA ARG A 155 -1.25 14.39 6.89
C ARG A 155 -2.70 14.85 7.02
N GLU A 156 -3.58 14.41 6.13
CA GLU A 156 -5.01 14.74 6.19
C GLU A 156 -5.66 14.11 7.41
N VAL A 157 -5.38 12.83 7.64
CA VAL A 157 -5.92 12.04 8.76
C VAL A 157 -5.55 12.67 10.11
N LEU A 158 -4.29 13.06 10.27
CA LEU A 158 -3.83 13.72 11.51
C LEU A 158 -4.42 15.13 11.67
N LYS A 159 -4.55 15.90 10.57
CA LYS A 159 -5.19 17.22 10.58
C LYS A 159 -6.68 17.12 10.93
N GLU A 160 -7.34 16.04 10.59
CA GLU A 160 -8.74 15.76 10.93
C GLU A 160 -8.93 15.24 12.35
N GLY A 161 -7.85 14.97 13.08
CA GLY A 161 -7.85 14.79 14.52
C GLY A 161 -7.54 13.39 15.03
N ALA A 162 -7.07 12.47 14.18
CA ALA A 162 -6.53 11.21 14.68
C ALA A 162 -5.31 11.44 15.59
N ASP A 163 -5.17 10.65 16.63
CA ASP A 163 -4.01 10.71 17.53
C ASP A 163 -2.79 10.03 16.90
N ILE A 164 -3.03 8.95 16.17
CA ILE A 164 -2.02 8.14 15.47
C ILE A 164 -2.59 7.69 14.13
N VAL A 165 -1.74 7.66 13.14
CA VAL A 165 -1.96 7.00 11.85
C VAL A 165 -0.89 5.94 11.63
N CYS A 166 -1.27 4.80 11.04
CA CYS A 166 -0.30 3.80 10.58
C CYS A 166 -0.55 3.38 9.13
N PHE A 167 0.54 3.02 8.43
CA PHE A 167 0.50 2.64 7.04
C PHE A 167 1.73 1.84 6.61
N SER A 168 1.64 1.19 5.45
CA SER A 168 2.73 0.41 4.85
C SER A 168 3.68 1.30 4.05
N GLY A 169 4.98 1.08 4.18
CA GLY A 169 6.00 1.78 3.38
C GLY A 169 6.20 1.21 1.98
N ASP A 170 5.82 -0.04 1.75
CA ASP A 170 6.04 -0.80 0.51
C ASP A 170 4.83 -0.81 -0.45
N LYS A 171 3.81 -0.01 -0.17
CA LYS A 171 2.67 0.22 -1.07
C LYS A 171 2.82 1.55 -1.80
N LEU A 172 1.86 2.48 -1.69
CA LEU A 172 1.85 3.74 -2.45
C LEU A 172 3.00 4.70 -2.11
N MET A 173 3.64 4.54 -0.95
CA MET A 173 4.88 5.25 -0.65
C MET A 173 6.05 4.82 -1.56
N GLY A 174 6.05 3.57 -2.04
CA GLY A 174 7.09 3.05 -2.94
C GLY A 174 8.44 2.80 -2.28
N GLY A 175 8.46 2.61 -0.98
CA GLY A 175 9.64 2.26 -0.18
C GLY A 175 9.78 0.75 0.06
N PRO A 176 10.67 0.34 0.97
CA PRO A 176 10.79 -1.04 1.41
C PRO A 176 9.65 -1.44 2.34
N GLN A 177 9.46 -2.75 2.53
CA GLN A 177 8.51 -3.27 3.52
C GLN A 177 8.81 -2.70 4.90
N SER A 178 7.85 -1.98 5.44
CA SER A 178 7.90 -1.34 6.76
C SER A 178 6.49 -0.92 7.19
N GLY A 179 6.28 -0.78 8.49
CA GLY A 179 5.12 -0.12 9.07
C GLY A 179 5.52 1.23 9.63
N ILE A 180 4.88 2.28 9.20
CA ILE A 180 5.09 3.62 9.71
C ILE A 180 3.97 3.94 10.70
N ILE A 181 4.34 4.48 11.87
CA ILE A 181 3.44 5.00 12.89
C ILE A 181 3.78 6.48 13.06
N ALA A 182 2.82 7.36 12.82
CA ALA A 182 3.00 8.80 12.94
C ALA A 182 1.85 9.43 13.73
N GLY A 183 2.12 10.50 14.47
CA GLY A 183 1.10 11.20 15.22
C GLY A 183 1.64 11.95 16.43
N LYS A 184 0.86 12.00 17.51
CA LYS A 184 1.20 12.75 18.73
C LYS A 184 2.45 12.19 19.40
N ALA A 185 3.41 13.07 19.70
CA ALA A 185 4.72 12.70 20.26
C ALA A 185 4.61 11.85 21.53
N ARG A 186 3.66 12.17 22.41
CA ARG A 186 3.43 11.41 23.66
C ARG A 186 3.16 9.93 23.41
N HIS A 187 2.37 9.60 22.37
CA HIS A 187 2.03 8.22 22.04
C HIS A 187 3.18 7.52 21.33
N VAL A 188 3.78 8.17 20.34
CA VAL A 188 4.92 7.60 19.60
C VAL A 188 6.09 7.30 20.53
N GLN A 189 6.40 8.20 21.48
CA GLN A 189 7.46 7.97 22.48
C GLN A 189 7.13 6.82 23.44
N ALA A 190 5.86 6.68 23.84
CA ALA A 190 5.42 5.56 24.67
C ALA A 190 5.54 4.22 23.92
N LEU A 191 5.14 4.18 22.66
CA LEU A 191 5.30 3.00 21.78
C LEU A 191 6.79 2.62 21.62
N LYS A 192 7.69 3.57 21.45
CA LYS A 192 9.14 3.33 21.38
C LYS A 192 9.73 2.73 22.66
N LYS A 193 9.14 3.02 23.81
CA LYS A 193 9.54 2.44 25.12
C LYS A 193 8.90 1.08 25.38
N HIS A 194 7.87 0.68 24.61
CA HIS A 194 7.17 -0.58 24.81
C HIS A 194 8.13 -1.78 24.56
N PRO A 195 8.25 -2.77 25.46
CA PRO A 195 9.19 -3.90 25.30
C PRO A 195 9.01 -4.64 23.97
N PHE A 196 7.77 -4.79 23.51
CA PHE A 196 7.46 -5.49 22.27
C PHE A 196 8.01 -4.78 21.01
N PHE A 197 8.24 -3.47 21.06
CA PHE A 197 8.92 -2.75 19.97
C PHE A 197 10.28 -3.34 19.63
N ARG A 198 10.98 -3.93 20.63
CA ARG A 198 12.29 -4.57 20.40
C ARG A 198 12.20 -5.70 19.36
N ALA A 199 11.13 -6.49 19.38
CA ALA A 199 10.90 -7.58 18.45
C ALA A 199 10.48 -7.10 17.05
N LEU A 200 9.88 -5.90 16.94
CA LEU A 200 9.32 -5.36 15.71
C LEU A 200 10.26 -4.41 14.95
N ARG A 201 11.49 -4.25 15.39
CA ARG A 201 12.44 -3.28 14.80
C ARG A 201 12.90 -3.72 13.42
N CYS A 202 12.92 -2.75 12.49
CA CYS A 202 13.57 -2.92 11.20
C CYS A 202 15.09 -3.08 11.34
N ASP A 203 15.69 -3.79 10.40
CA ASP A 203 17.14 -3.83 10.22
C ASP A 203 17.67 -2.54 9.57
N LYS A 204 19.00 -2.49 9.40
CA LYS A 204 19.67 -1.31 8.87
C LYS A 204 19.42 -1.09 7.38
N LEU A 205 19.24 -2.15 6.60
CA LEU A 205 19.02 -2.07 5.16
C LEU A 205 17.64 -1.46 4.89
N VAL A 206 16.61 -1.96 5.57
CA VAL A 206 15.27 -1.39 5.49
C VAL A 206 15.25 0.08 5.92
N LEU A 207 15.89 0.43 7.04
CA LEU A 207 15.95 1.82 7.51
C LEU A 207 16.66 2.73 6.51
N SER A 208 17.76 2.28 5.90
CA SER A 208 18.51 3.06 4.91
C SER A 208 17.71 3.26 3.63
N ALA A 209 17.08 2.21 3.10
CA ALA A 209 16.25 2.30 1.92
C ALA A 209 15.02 3.20 2.13
N LEU A 210 14.36 3.07 3.30
CA LEU A 210 13.22 3.91 3.66
C LEU A 210 13.64 5.39 3.83
N GLN A 211 14.83 5.64 4.38
CA GLN A 211 15.38 7.00 4.49
C GLN A 211 15.59 7.62 3.11
N SER A 212 16.22 6.89 2.20
CA SER A 212 16.40 7.37 0.81
C SER A 212 15.07 7.64 0.12
N THR A 213 14.05 6.81 0.39
CA THR A 213 12.68 7.04 -0.12
C THR A 213 12.09 8.33 0.46
N ALA A 214 12.14 8.52 1.79
CA ALA A 214 11.60 9.71 2.45
C ALA A 214 12.29 11.01 2.00
N GLU A 215 13.62 10.98 1.84
CA GLU A 215 14.40 12.13 1.34
C GLU A 215 13.95 12.56 -0.06
N ARG A 216 13.63 11.61 -0.96
CA ARG A 216 13.12 11.95 -2.30
C ARG A 216 11.79 12.67 -2.26
N TYR A 217 10.90 12.32 -1.33
CA TYR A 217 9.66 13.07 -1.11
C TYR A 217 9.93 14.48 -0.59
N LEU A 218 10.80 14.64 0.42
CA LEU A 218 11.15 15.95 0.99
C LEU A 218 11.82 16.89 -0.02
N HIS A 219 12.62 16.34 -0.94
CA HIS A 219 13.30 17.11 -1.98
C HIS A 219 12.47 17.28 -3.28
N ASN A 220 11.18 16.96 -3.27
CA ASN A 220 10.30 16.99 -4.46
C ASN A 220 10.81 16.09 -5.61
N GLN A 221 11.50 15.02 -5.29
CA GLN A 221 12.04 14.04 -6.24
C GLN A 221 11.30 12.69 -6.21
N ALA A 222 10.10 12.65 -5.65
CA ALA A 222 9.28 11.44 -5.57
C ALA A 222 9.06 10.78 -6.95
N GLY A 223 8.93 11.57 -8.02
CA GLY A 223 8.82 11.10 -9.41
C GLY A 223 10.03 10.28 -9.90
N THR A 224 11.15 10.24 -9.17
CA THR A 224 12.28 9.35 -9.47
C THR A 224 12.13 7.94 -8.88
N LEU A 225 11.21 7.76 -7.93
CA LEU A 225 10.92 6.46 -7.35
C LEU A 225 10.24 5.56 -8.41
N PRO A 226 10.63 4.28 -8.51
CA PRO A 226 10.07 3.38 -9.52
C PRO A 226 8.54 3.34 -9.52
N LEU A 227 7.92 3.20 -8.36
CA LEU A 227 6.47 3.17 -8.25
C LEU A 227 5.82 4.47 -8.75
N GLN A 228 6.32 5.63 -8.33
CA GLN A 228 5.78 6.91 -8.75
C GLN A 228 5.91 7.12 -10.26
N ARG A 229 7.05 6.71 -10.86
CA ARG A 229 7.23 6.70 -12.32
C ARG A 229 6.22 5.79 -13.02
N MET A 230 5.89 4.64 -12.44
CA MET A 230 4.89 3.72 -13.01
C MET A 230 3.48 4.32 -12.93
N LEU A 231 3.11 4.94 -11.81
CA LEU A 231 1.80 5.56 -11.61
C LEU A 231 1.58 6.75 -12.54
N THR A 232 2.57 7.63 -12.67
CA THR A 232 2.48 8.87 -13.45
C THR A 232 2.92 8.72 -14.91
N ALA A 233 3.22 7.49 -15.37
CA ALA A 233 3.68 7.26 -16.74
C ALA A 233 2.62 7.65 -17.76
N ASP A 234 2.97 8.56 -18.66
CA ASP A 234 2.13 9.04 -19.75
C ASP A 234 1.81 7.92 -20.77
N LEU A 235 0.53 7.79 -21.13
CA LEU A 235 0.03 6.77 -22.04
C LEU A 235 0.70 6.84 -23.41
N ALA A 236 0.94 8.04 -23.95
CA ALA A 236 1.59 8.21 -25.24
C ALA A 236 3.06 7.74 -25.21
N SER A 237 3.73 7.93 -24.09
CA SER A 237 5.08 7.41 -23.85
C SER A 237 5.10 5.88 -23.81
N ILE A 238 4.20 5.28 -23.03
CA ILE A 238 4.06 3.82 -22.98
C ILE A 238 3.78 3.26 -24.37
N GLN A 239 2.88 3.89 -25.13
CA GLN A 239 2.52 3.47 -26.49
C GLN A 239 3.72 3.54 -27.45
N ARG A 240 4.49 4.63 -27.44
CA ARG A 240 5.71 4.76 -28.28
C ARG A 240 6.71 3.65 -27.96
N ARG A 241 6.97 3.41 -26.68
CA ARG A 241 7.91 2.37 -26.22
C ARG A 241 7.43 0.98 -26.60
N THR A 242 6.16 0.67 -26.41
CA THR A 242 5.56 -0.63 -26.74
C THR A 242 5.64 -0.88 -28.25
N ARG A 243 5.32 0.11 -29.09
CA ARG A 243 5.45 0.01 -30.56
C ARG A 243 6.92 -0.19 -31.00
N LYS A 244 7.87 0.50 -30.35
CA LYS A 244 9.31 0.31 -30.62
C LYS A 244 9.76 -1.12 -30.34
N VAL A 245 9.36 -1.69 -29.19
CA VAL A 245 9.67 -3.08 -28.82
C VAL A 245 8.99 -4.04 -29.79
N ALA A 246 7.72 -3.85 -30.11
CA ALA A 246 6.99 -4.69 -31.09
C ALA A 246 7.68 -4.70 -32.46
N LYS A 247 8.12 -3.52 -32.96
CA LYS A 247 8.88 -3.41 -34.22
C LYS A 247 10.19 -4.16 -34.17
N ALA A 248 10.93 -4.08 -33.06
CA ALA A 248 12.22 -4.75 -32.87
C ALA A 248 12.11 -6.28 -32.75
N LEU A 249 10.92 -6.80 -32.46
CA LEU A 249 10.62 -8.23 -32.39
C LEU A 249 9.95 -8.75 -33.68
N LYS A 250 9.81 -7.95 -34.72
CA LYS A 250 9.28 -8.37 -36.01
C LYS A 250 10.14 -9.50 -36.60
N GLY A 251 9.48 -10.52 -37.16
CA GLY A 251 10.14 -11.71 -37.71
C GLY A 251 10.39 -12.83 -36.71
N MET A 252 9.99 -12.67 -35.46
CA MET A 252 9.94 -13.80 -34.51
C MET A 252 8.80 -14.75 -34.87
N PRO A 253 8.89 -16.06 -34.54
CA PRO A 253 7.83 -17.06 -34.78
C PRO A 253 6.68 -16.86 -33.79
N ALA A 254 6.02 -15.72 -33.90
CA ALA A 254 4.92 -15.30 -33.03
C ALA A 254 4.11 -14.16 -33.66
N LYS A 255 2.81 -14.15 -33.41
CA LYS A 255 1.99 -12.98 -33.66
C LYS A 255 2.17 -11.97 -32.53
N ILE A 256 2.70 -10.77 -32.87
CA ILE A 256 2.97 -9.69 -31.92
C ILE A 256 2.04 -8.52 -32.23
N CYS A 257 1.29 -8.07 -31.23
CA CYS A 257 0.34 -6.97 -31.35
C CYS A 257 0.53 -5.97 -30.19
N VAL A 258 0.16 -4.70 -30.45
CA VAL A 258 0.03 -3.66 -29.42
C VAL A 258 -1.45 -3.42 -29.21
N THR A 259 -1.94 -3.67 -28.00
CA THR A 259 -3.37 -3.67 -27.69
C THR A 259 -3.67 -2.69 -26.56
N PRO A 260 -4.69 -1.82 -26.68
CA PRO A 260 -5.17 -1.01 -25.56
C PRO A 260 -5.61 -1.89 -24.37
N GLY A 261 -5.40 -1.39 -23.18
CA GLY A 261 -5.75 -2.09 -21.93
C GLY A 261 -5.73 -1.19 -20.70
N HIS A 262 -5.85 -1.82 -19.56
CA HIS A 262 -5.77 -1.14 -18.26
C HIS A 262 -4.80 -1.90 -17.35
N SER A 263 -3.96 -1.16 -16.65
CA SER A 263 -3.19 -1.65 -15.51
C SER A 263 -3.95 -1.41 -14.22
N GLN A 264 -3.58 -2.11 -13.17
CA GLN A 264 -4.07 -1.89 -11.81
C GLN A 264 -2.90 -1.53 -10.89
N VAL A 265 -3.19 -0.72 -9.87
CA VAL A 265 -2.17 -0.27 -8.91
C VAL A 265 -1.65 -1.43 -8.06
N GLY A 266 -2.44 -2.48 -7.89
CA GLY A 266 -2.10 -3.69 -7.14
C GLY A 266 -3.14 -4.05 -6.09
N GLY A 267 -2.97 -5.21 -5.45
CA GLY A 267 -3.97 -5.79 -4.54
C GLY A 267 -4.07 -5.13 -3.16
N GLY A 268 -3.31 -4.07 -2.89
CA GLY A 268 -3.28 -3.46 -1.56
C GLY A 268 -3.70 -1.99 -1.50
N ALA A 269 -4.04 -1.39 -2.67
CA ALA A 269 -4.41 0.02 -2.74
C ALA A 269 -5.16 0.33 -4.04
N LEU A 270 -6.15 1.23 -3.96
CA LEU A 270 -6.88 1.79 -5.10
C LEU A 270 -7.46 0.73 -6.07
N PRO A 271 -8.29 -0.20 -5.59
CA PRO A 271 -8.77 -1.33 -6.40
C PRO A 271 -9.68 -0.91 -7.57
N GLN A 272 -10.24 0.29 -7.52
CA GLN A 272 -11.14 0.83 -8.54
C GLN A 272 -10.45 1.77 -9.54
N VAL A 273 -9.13 1.99 -9.44
CA VAL A 273 -8.42 2.92 -10.32
C VAL A 273 -7.79 2.16 -11.49
N PRO A 274 -8.45 2.07 -12.65
CA PRO A 274 -7.85 1.52 -13.85
C PRO A 274 -6.90 2.56 -14.47
N LEU A 275 -5.62 2.20 -14.60
CA LEU A 275 -4.64 3.05 -15.28
C LEU A 275 -4.65 2.74 -16.78
N PRO A 276 -5.05 3.68 -17.66
CA PRO A 276 -5.01 3.46 -19.11
C PRO A 276 -3.60 3.06 -19.57
N THR A 277 -3.49 1.99 -20.34
CA THR A 277 -2.21 1.49 -20.85
C THR A 277 -2.33 0.87 -22.24
N VAL A 278 -1.21 0.42 -22.78
CA VAL A 278 -1.15 -0.48 -23.91
C VAL A 278 -0.24 -1.66 -23.56
N THR A 279 -0.62 -2.85 -23.99
CA THR A 279 0.15 -4.06 -23.77
C THR A 279 0.83 -4.55 -25.05
N LEU A 280 1.99 -5.15 -24.90
CA LEU A 280 2.64 -5.98 -25.92
C LEU A 280 2.09 -7.39 -25.78
N ASP A 281 1.23 -7.80 -26.70
CA ASP A 281 0.61 -9.10 -26.73
C ASP A 281 1.38 -10.04 -27.66
N ILE A 282 1.79 -11.21 -27.16
CA ILE A 282 2.58 -12.19 -27.87
C ILE A 282 1.81 -13.52 -27.91
N VAL A 283 1.63 -14.07 -29.11
CA VAL A 283 1.07 -15.41 -29.34
C VAL A 283 2.13 -16.20 -30.10
N PRO A 284 2.90 -17.08 -29.44
CA PRO A 284 3.86 -17.95 -30.13
C PRO A 284 3.18 -18.88 -31.14
N ASP A 285 3.84 -19.17 -32.27
CA ASP A 285 3.28 -20.07 -33.31
C ASP A 285 3.42 -21.53 -32.87
N ASP A 286 4.62 -21.99 -32.48
CA ASP A 286 4.94 -23.40 -32.26
C ASP A 286 5.20 -23.76 -30.77
N ILE A 287 5.02 -22.82 -29.85
CA ILE A 287 5.24 -23.02 -28.42
C ILE A 287 3.93 -22.82 -27.68
N ARG A 288 3.55 -23.78 -26.83
CA ARG A 288 2.39 -23.58 -25.96
C ARG A 288 2.59 -22.36 -25.06
N LEU A 289 1.56 -21.56 -24.89
CA LEU A 289 1.61 -20.27 -24.21
C LEU A 289 2.16 -20.36 -22.77
N ASN A 290 1.79 -21.42 -22.03
CA ASN A 290 2.30 -21.68 -20.68
C ASN A 290 3.80 -22.02 -20.68
N ASP A 291 4.28 -22.75 -21.68
CA ASP A 291 5.70 -23.10 -21.82
C ASP A 291 6.52 -21.87 -22.19
N PHE A 292 6.01 -21.02 -23.09
CA PHE A 292 6.60 -19.72 -23.41
C PHE A 292 6.73 -18.83 -22.15
N ALA A 293 5.65 -18.70 -21.39
CA ALA A 293 5.68 -17.96 -20.13
C ALA A 293 6.68 -18.56 -19.11
N ALA A 294 6.78 -19.89 -19.06
CA ALA A 294 7.75 -20.57 -18.18
C ALA A 294 9.21 -20.33 -18.61
N ARG A 295 9.49 -20.31 -19.93
CA ARG A 295 10.82 -19.98 -20.46
C ARG A 295 11.20 -18.54 -20.08
N LEU A 296 10.28 -17.58 -20.23
CA LEU A 296 10.51 -16.19 -19.88
C LEU A 296 10.76 -15.99 -18.37
N ARG A 297 10.05 -16.72 -17.50
CA ARG A 297 10.34 -16.69 -16.07
C ARG A 297 11.72 -17.24 -15.69
N ARG A 298 12.28 -18.13 -16.52
CA ARG A 298 13.64 -18.70 -16.34
C ARG A 298 14.72 -17.94 -17.07
N ALA A 299 14.37 -16.90 -17.83
CA ALA A 299 15.34 -16.07 -18.53
C ALA A 299 16.19 -15.25 -17.55
N THR A 300 17.29 -14.71 -18.06
CA THR A 300 18.15 -13.78 -17.30
C THR A 300 18.23 -12.44 -18.06
N PRO A 301 17.61 -11.36 -17.53
CA PRO A 301 16.74 -11.34 -16.33
C PRO A 301 15.40 -12.08 -16.53
N PRO A 302 14.76 -12.54 -15.46
CA PRO A 302 13.43 -13.12 -15.53
C PRO A 302 12.40 -12.11 -16.04
N VAL A 303 11.50 -12.57 -16.93
CA VAL A 303 10.40 -11.76 -17.45
C VAL A 303 9.08 -12.35 -17.00
N ILE A 304 8.30 -11.55 -16.26
CA ILE A 304 6.99 -11.93 -15.74
C ILE A 304 5.92 -11.13 -16.49
N GLY A 305 5.03 -11.85 -17.18
CA GLY A 305 3.87 -11.29 -17.83
C GLY A 305 2.60 -12.03 -17.41
N ALA A 306 1.45 -11.53 -17.87
CA ALA A 306 0.15 -12.14 -17.63
C ALA A 306 -0.30 -12.95 -18.84
N ILE A 307 -0.98 -14.08 -18.61
CA ILE A 307 -1.70 -14.80 -19.66
C ILE A 307 -3.18 -14.41 -19.57
N SER A 308 -3.71 -13.77 -20.62
CA SER A 308 -5.09 -13.35 -20.69
C SER A 308 -5.57 -13.37 -22.15
N GLY A 309 -6.80 -13.84 -22.39
CA GLY A 309 -7.36 -13.90 -23.74
C GLY A 309 -6.52 -14.71 -24.73
N ARG A 310 -5.91 -15.83 -24.30
CA ARG A 310 -5.00 -16.68 -25.08
C ARG A 310 -3.75 -15.94 -25.60
N ARG A 311 -3.27 -14.95 -24.89
CA ARG A 311 -2.08 -14.15 -25.22
C ARG A 311 -1.19 -14.01 -24.02
N PHE A 312 0.11 -13.96 -24.22
CA PHE A 312 1.06 -13.50 -23.19
C PHE A 312 1.18 -11.99 -23.30
N ARG A 313 0.91 -11.30 -22.21
CA ARG A 313 0.84 -9.84 -22.14
C ARG A 313 1.94 -9.25 -21.31
N LEU A 314 2.57 -8.21 -21.81
CA LEU A 314 3.54 -7.38 -21.13
C LEU A 314 3.07 -5.92 -21.15
N ASP A 315 3.06 -5.29 -19.98
CA ASP A 315 2.79 -3.87 -19.86
C ASP A 315 4.12 -3.12 -19.62
N LEU A 316 4.50 -2.28 -20.59
CA LEU A 316 5.74 -1.52 -20.49
C LEU A 316 5.68 -0.38 -19.46
N ARG A 317 4.54 -0.16 -18.83
CA ARG A 317 4.44 0.69 -17.64
C ARG A 317 5.36 0.18 -16.52
N THR A 318 5.41 -1.14 -16.34
CA THR A 318 6.22 -1.80 -15.30
C THR A 318 7.64 -2.17 -15.74
N ILE A 319 8.00 -1.86 -16.98
CA ILE A 319 9.35 -2.06 -17.52
C ILE A 319 10.04 -0.69 -17.63
N LEU A 320 11.13 -0.52 -16.92
CA LEU A 320 11.90 0.73 -16.99
C LEU A 320 12.61 0.86 -18.37
N PRO A 321 12.88 2.09 -18.85
CA PRO A 321 13.45 2.28 -20.18
C PRO A 321 14.78 1.55 -20.43
N ASP A 322 15.63 1.43 -19.43
CA ASP A 322 16.90 0.71 -19.46
C ASP A 322 16.74 -0.82 -19.52
N GLN A 323 15.56 -1.33 -19.16
CA GLN A 323 15.22 -2.74 -19.19
C GLN A 323 14.65 -3.22 -20.53
N GLU A 324 14.36 -2.32 -21.49
CA GLU A 324 13.78 -2.70 -22.80
C GLU A 324 14.70 -3.62 -23.61
N LYS A 325 16.01 -3.34 -23.63
CA LYS A 325 16.98 -4.19 -24.35
C LYS A 325 17.13 -5.58 -23.72
N PRO A 326 17.32 -5.73 -22.41
CA PRO A 326 17.25 -7.03 -21.74
C PRO A 326 15.93 -7.78 -22.00
N LEU A 327 14.79 -7.11 -21.95
CA LEU A 327 13.48 -7.69 -22.24
C LEU A 327 13.42 -8.30 -23.64
N MET A 328 13.81 -7.53 -24.67
CA MET A 328 13.83 -8.01 -26.06
C MET A 328 14.74 -9.22 -26.24
N ASN A 329 15.90 -9.24 -25.58
CA ASN A 329 16.82 -10.38 -25.64
C ASN A 329 16.23 -11.62 -24.97
N ALA A 330 15.59 -11.49 -23.81
CA ALA A 330 14.91 -12.60 -23.13
C ALA A 330 13.78 -13.18 -23.99
N ILE A 331 12.98 -12.32 -24.65
CA ILE A 331 11.93 -12.76 -25.56
C ILE A 331 12.53 -13.54 -26.75
N ARG A 332 13.58 -13.06 -27.40
CA ARG A 332 14.23 -13.76 -28.50
C ARG A 332 14.77 -15.12 -28.08
N GLN A 333 15.46 -15.19 -26.95
CA GLN A 333 16.01 -16.43 -26.42
C GLN A 333 14.95 -17.47 -26.06
N SER A 334 13.75 -17.04 -25.70
CA SER A 334 12.64 -17.95 -25.36
C SER A 334 12.14 -18.78 -26.54
N PHE A 335 12.43 -18.37 -27.78
CA PHE A 335 12.09 -19.11 -29.00
C PHE A 335 13.21 -20.08 -29.43
N ILE A 336 14.42 -19.95 -28.91
CA ILE A 336 15.50 -20.87 -29.19
C ILE A 336 15.32 -22.10 -28.31
N SER A 337 15.07 -23.25 -28.94
CA SER A 337 15.06 -24.53 -28.24
C SER A 337 16.43 -24.82 -27.65
N LYS A 338 16.50 -25.10 -26.34
CA LYS A 338 17.60 -25.86 -25.79
C LYS A 338 17.17 -27.32 -25.69
#